data_8900f4cb6c35103633c144bdcffe48ed
#
_entry.id   8900f4cb6c35103633c144bdcffe48ed
#
_cell.length_a   1.000
_cell.length_b   1.000
_cell.length_c   1.000
_cell.angle_alpha   90.00
_cell.angle_beta   90.00
_cell.angle_gamma   90.00
#
_symmetry.space_group_name_H-M   'P 1'
#
loop_
_entity.id
_entity.type
_entity.pdbx_description
1 polymer ?
#
loop_
_entity_poly.entity_id
_entity_poly.type
_entity_poly.pdbx_seq_one_letter_code
_entity_poly.pdbx_strand_id
1 'polypeptide(L)'
;MKASSACAAAGCAAAVATAPDAASLDTLWRLCALLQSEGTSVVVLDASVPEHEANPGLEQLLTSTSLCTLPSAPTRLDDGAPGSLAVLPAARGLQQLSTQAQPGTLCSLYQTCDTTGTPLARLLPMLRAYDLVLLHAPMSCLGPLLQPHGIRPLLLAQPGAEGTQEAYRQLKHLALYTGLSAQLCVVVAQPGDGAERAARTQLATLQRCAHDYLGIVPPGVVVCAWRPHD
;
A
#
# COMPACT_ATOMS: atom_id res chain seq x y z
N MET A 1 -3.27 -26.72 5.09
CA MET A 1 -3.22 -25.30 4.77
C MET A 1 -4.05 -24.56 5.81
N LYS A 2 -3.42 -23.99 6.84
CA LYS A 2 -4.11 -23.16 7.82
C LYS A 2 -3.72 -21.72 7.50
N ALA A 3 -4.60 -20.97 6.85
CA ALA A 3 -4.50 -19.52 6.76
C ALA A 3 -4.50 -18.96 8.17
N SER A 4 -3.53 -18.13 8.45
CA SER A 4 -3.32 -17.52 9.75
C SER A 4 -4.55 -16.71 10.16
N SER A 5 -5.28 -17.22 11.14
CA SER A 5 -6.51 -16.64 11.70
C SER A 5 -6.25 -15.45 12.63
N ALA A 6 -5.10 -14.78 12.51
CA ALA A 6 -4.75 -13.67 13.39
C ALA A 6 -5.09 -12.28 12.82
N CYS A 7 -5.66 -12.21 11.61
CA CYS A 7 -6.00 -10.92 10.97
C CYS A 7 -7.51 -10.58 10.97
N ALA A 8 -8.33 -11.36 11.66
CA ALA A 8 -9.80 -11.26 11.57
C ALA A 8 -10.46 -10.31 12.59
N ALA A 9 -9.70 -9.50 13.33
CA ALA A 9 -10.27 -8.62 14.36
C ALA A 9 -9.81 -7.15 14.29
N ALA A 10 -9.04 -6.77 13.29
CA ALA A 10 -8.68 -5.36 13.04
C ALA A 10 -8.65 -5.19 11.52
N GLY A 11 -9.24 -4.13 11.02
CA GLY A 11 -9.42 -3.87 9.60
C GLY A 11 -8.29 -4.36 8.71
N CYS A 12 -8.60 -5.02 7.61
CA CYS A 12 -7.63 -5.64 6.72
C CYS A 12 -6.77 -4.55 6.07
N ALA A 13 -5.55 -4.36 6.55
CA ALA A 13 -4.62 -3.43 5.89
C ALA A 13 -4.06 -4.10 4.63
N ALA A 14 -4.42 -3.59 3.47
CA ALA A 14 -3.78 -3.95 2.21
C ALA A 14 -2.75 -2.88 1.85
N ALA A 15 -1.57 -3.28 1.41
CA ALA A 15 -0.57 -2.36 0.92
C ALA A 15 -0.54 -2.40 -0.61
N VAL A 16 -0.78 -1.27 -1.21
CA VAL A 16 -0.60 -1.07 -2.64
C VAL A 16 0.68 -0.27 -2.83
N ALA A 17 1.69 -0.91 -3.37
CA ALA A 17 2.90 -0.22 -3.76
C ALA A 17 2.76 0.16 -5.23
N THR A 18 2.86 1.44 -5.50
CA THR A 18 2.86 1.95 -6.86
C THR A 18 4.13 2.75 -7.08
N ALA A 19 4.70 2.66 -8.28
CA ALA A 19 5.58 3.71 -8.73
C ALA A 19 4.78 5.04 -8.73
N PRO A 20 5.40 6.18 -8.43
CA PRO A 20 4.69 7.46 -8.36
C PRO A 20 4.36 7.99 -9.78
N ASP A 21 3.62 7.23 -10.56
CA ASP A 21 3.15 7.62 -11.88
C ASP A 21 1.62 7.79 -11.93
N ALA A 22 1.15 8.61 -12.86
CA ALA A 22 -0.27 8.93 -13.00
C ALA A 22 -1.15 7.72 -13.29
N ALA A 23 -0.63 6.71 -13.99
CA ALA A 23 -1.40 5.51 -14.35
C ALA A 23 -1.59 4.58 -13.14
N SER A 24 -0.62 4.53 -12.25
CA SER A 24 -0.73 3.80 -10.97
C SER A 24 -1.78 4.44 -10.07
N LEU A 25 -1.83 5.78 -10.02
CA LEU A 25 -2.87 6.51 -9.29
C LEU A 25 -4.27 6.25 -9.88
N ASP A 26 -4.42 6.29 -11.20
CA ASP A 26 -5.71 5.98 -11.84
C ASP A 26 -6.19 4.57 -11.48
N THR A 27 -5.27 3.60 -11.47
CA THR A 27 -5.59 2.22 -11.05
C THR A 27 -6.00 2.15 -9.58
N LEU A 28 -5.30 2.87 -8.69
CA LEU A 28 -5.65 2.96 -7.27
C LEU A 28 -7.05 3.53 -7.09
N TRP A 29 -7.37 4.63 -7.78
CA TRP A 29 -8.69 5.26 -7.67
C TRP A 29 -9.81 4.37 -8.21
N ARG A 30 -9.58 3.62 -9.28
CA ARG A 30 -10.54 2.62 -9.78
C ARG A 30 -10.75 1.49 -8.78
N LEU A 31 -9.69 1.03 -8.13
CA LEU A 31 -9.79 0.05 -7.05
C LEU A 31 -10.64 0.60 -5.89
N CYS A 32 -10.37 1.83 -5.46
CA CYS A 32 -11.16 2.48 -4.41
C CYS A 32 -12.64 2.60 -4.80
N ALA A 33 -12.94 3.03 -6.03
CA ALA A 33 -14.30 3.14 -6.52
C ALA A 33 -15.04 1.79 -6.53
N LEU A 34 -14.35 0.71 -6.92
CA LEU A 34 -14.91 -0.64 -6.86
C LEU A 34 -15.22 -1.05 -5.42
N LEU A 35 -14.28 -0.87 -4.50
CA LEU A 35 -14.48 -1.19 -3.09
C LEU A 35 -15.63 -0.40 -2.46
N GLN A 36 -15.75 0.89 -2.81
CA GLN A 36 -16.88 1.72 -2.39
C GLN A 36 -18.23 1.19 -2.93
N SER A 37 -18.26 0.74 -4.19
CA SER A 37 -19.49 0.16 -4.78
C SER A 37 -19.92 -1.13 -4.10
N GLU A 38 -18.99 -1.86 -3.48
CA GLU A 38 -19.24 -3.04 -2.64
C GLU A 38 -19.61 -2.67 -1.19
N GLY A 39 -19.71 -1.39 -0.88
CA GLY A 39 -20.03 -0.90 0.47
C GLY A 39 -18.85 -0.87 1.45
N THR A 40 -17.63 -1.14 0.98
CA THR A 40 -16.42 -1.13 1.82
C THR A 40 -16.00 0.30 2.11
N SER A 41 -15.79 0.64 3.37
CA SER A 41 -15.20 1.91 3.77
C SER A 41 -13.68 1.85 3.66
N VAL A 42 -13.09 2.82 2.94
CA VAL A 42 -11.66 2.80 2.59
C VAL A 42 -10.97 4.07 3.04
N VAL A 43 -9.80 3.94 3.65
CA VAL A 43 -8.89 5.07 3.85
C VAL A 43 -7.59 4.82 3.09
N VAL A 44 -7.17 5.82 2.31
CA VAL A 44 -5.90 5.81 1.57
C VAL A 44 -4.90 6.69 2.29
N LEU A 45 -3.79 6.12 2.73
CA LEU A 45 -2.62 6.86 3.20
C LEU A 45 -1.70 7.09 1.99
N ASP A 46 -1.73 8.31 1.47
CA ASP A 46 -1.08 8.65 0.21
C ASP A 46 0.25 9.38 0.43
N ALA A 47 1.37 8.68 0.22
CA ALA A 47 2.69 9.28 0.30
C ALA A 47 3.11 10.08 -0.96
N SER A 48 2.29 10.12 -2.00
CA SER A 48 2.53 11.01 -3.16
C SER A 48 2.16 12.46 -2.84
N VAL A 49 1.33 12.68 -1.82
CA VAL A 49 0.88 14.01 -1.37
C VAL A 49 1.70 14.44 -0.16
N PRO A 50 2.46 15.55 -0.27
CA PRO A 50 3.22 16.07 0.86
C PRO A 50 2.30 16.67 1.93
N GLU A 51 2.64 16.40 3.17
CA GLU A 51 1.98 16.99 4.33
C GLU A 51 2.55 18.39 4.61
N HIS A 52 1.69 19.35 4.91
CA HIS A 52 2.06 20.70 5.30
C HIS A 52 0.98 21.32 6.20
N GLU A 53 1.24 22.50 6.78
CA GLU A 53 0.33 23.14 7.74
C GLU A 53 -1.09 23.36 7.20
N ALA A 54 -1.22 23.71 5.91
CA ALA A 54 -2.52 23.90 5.28
C ALA A 54 -3.17 22.58 4.81
N ASN A 55 -2.41 21.48 4.79
CA ASN A 55 -2.90 20.16 4.42
C ASN A 55 -2.33 19.13 5.42
N PRO A 56 -2.84 19.12 6.65
CA PRO A 56 -2.40 18.21 7.69
C PRO A 56 -2.66 16.76 7.31
N GLY A 57 -1.79 15.88 7.76
CA GLY A 57 -1.85 14.47 7.40
C GLY A 57 -1.43 13.53 8.51
N LEU A 58 -0.89 12.39 8.14
CA LEU A 58 -0.51 11.32 9.05
C LEU A 58 0.53 11.75 10.08
N GLU A 59 1.51 12.60 9.71
CA GLU A 59 2.55 13.10 10.63
C GLU A 59 1.94 13.78 11.85
N GLN A 60 0.93 14.62 11.64
CA GLN A 60 0.27 15.34 12.74
C GLN A 60 -0.56 14.40 13.61
N LEU A 61 -1.21 13.40 13.03
CA LEU A 61 -1.91 12.37 13.79
C LEU A 61 -0.93 11.58 14.68
N LEU A 62 0.26 11.27 14.19
CA LEU A 62 1.28 10.55 14.95
C LEU A 62 1.91 11.39 16.07
N THR A 63 2.00 12.72 15.89
CA THR A 63 2.58 13.63 16.88
C THR A 63 1.57 14.12 17.92
N SER A 64 0.29 14.06 17.61
CA SER A 64 -0.79 14.43 18.53
C SER A 64 -0.85 13.44 19.67
N THR A 65 -0.31 13.80 20.82
CA THR A 65 -0.31 12.98 22.05
C THR A 65 -1.69 12.86 22.69
N SER A 66 -2.67 13.60 22.22
CA SER A 66 -4.02 13.63 22.80
C SER A 66 -5.06 13.35 21.72
N LEU A 67 -5.50 12.11 21.64
CA LEU A 67 -6.63 11.68 20.80
C LEU A 67 -7.96 12.42 21.10
N CYS A 68 -8.00 13.21 22.18
CA CYS A 68 -9.19 13.93 22.62
C CYS A 68 -9.31 15.36 22.07
N THR A 69 -8.26 15.90 21.46
CA THR A 69 -8.28 17.24 20.88
C THR A 69 -7.70 17.21 19.47
N LEU A 70 -8.29 16.42 18.59
CA LEU A 70 -8.17 16.72 17.17
C LEU A 70 -8.85 18.08 16.99
N PRO A 71 -8.09 19.16 16.68
CA PRO A 71 -8.74 20.37 16.21
C PRO A 71 -9.61 19.95 15.05
N SER A 72 -10.70 20.66 14.85
CA SER A 72 -11.61 20.47 13.70
C SER A 72 -10.86 20.74 12.40
N ALA A 73 -9.82 19.97 12.15
CA ALA A 73 -9.04 20.04 10.95
C ALA A 73 -9.88 19.47 9.81
N PRO A 74 -9.86 20.10 8.65
CA PRO A 74 -10.66 19.71 7.48
C PRO A 74 -10.25 18.36 6.88
N THR A 75 -9.32 17.65 7.49
CA THR A 75 -9.09 16.24 7.16
C THR A 75 -10.26 15.47 7.76
N ARG A 76 -11.36 15.49 7.05
CA ARG A 76 -12.51 14.65 7.31
C ARG A 76 -12.09 13.20 7.09
N LEU A 77 -11.56 12.62 8.14
CA LEU A 77 -11.75 11.21 8.34
C LEU A 77 -13.24 11.10 8.64
N ASP A 78 -14.03 10.80 7.63
CA ASP A 78 -15.45 10.52 7.79
C ASP A 78 -15.60 9.39 8.81
N ASP A 79 -16.77 9.28 9.44
CA ASP A 79 -17.04 8.32 10.50
C ASP A 79 -16.99 6.83 10.05
N GLY A 80 -16.32 6.53 8.91
CA GLY A 80 -16.22 5.19 8.34
C GLY A 80 -17.56 4.64 7.84
N ALA A 81 -18.45 5.52 7.39
CA ALA A 81 -19.73 5.11 6.83
C ALA A 81 -19.53 4.09 5.69
N PRO A 82 -20.43 3.11 5.51
CA PRO A 82 -20.34 2.13 4.45
C PRO A 82 -20.15 2.81 3.08
N GLY A 83 -19.14 2.37 2.31
CA GLY A 83 -18.78 2.95 1.01
C GLY A 83 -18.10 4.33 1.09
N SER A 84 -17.66 4.78 2.26
CA SER A 84 -16.89 6.02 2.39
C SER A 84 -15.46 5.88 1.87
N LEU A 85 -14.89 6.97 1.37
CA LEU A 85 -13.49 7.06 0.97
C LEU A 85 -12.86 8.29 1.61
N ALA A 86 -11.83 8.07 2.42
CA ALA A 86 -10.98 9.13 2.93
C ALA A 86 -9.58 9.03 2.32
N VAL A 87 -8.96 10.17 2.06
CA VAL A 87 -7.57 10.26 1.59
C VAL A 87 -6.80 11.12 2.56
N LEU A 88 -5.73 10.56 3.11
CA LEU A 88 -4.88 11.23 4.07
C LEU A 88 -3.48 11.42 3.48
N PRO A 89 -2.97 12.64 3.33
CA PRO A 89 -1.57 12.88 3.02
C PRO A 89 -0.67 12.16 4.03
N ALA A 90 0.33 11.43 3.56
CA ALA A 90 1.07 10.53 4.43
C ALA A 90 2.57 10.42 4.12
N ALA A 91 3.11 11.31 3.28
CA ALA A 91 4.51 11.22 2.84
C ALA A 91 5.48 11.19 4.02
N ARG A 92 5.40 12.17 4.94
CA ARG A 92 6.28 12.29 6.10
C ARG A 92 5.93 11.28 7.19
N GLY A 93 4.64 11.08 7.46
CA GLY A 93 4.19 10.14 8.47
C GLY A 93 4.60 8.70 8.17
N LEU A 94 4.43 8.21 6.95
CA LEU A 94 4.87 6.89 6.53
C LEU A 94 6.39 6.77 6.50
N GLN A 95 7.11 7.82 6.09
CA GLN A 95 8.57 7.84 6.13
C GLN A 95 9.08 7.78 7.57
N GLN A 96 8.48 8.50 8.50
CA GLN A 96 8.82 8.46 9.92
C GLN A 96 8.59 7.05 10.50
N LEU A 97 7.44 6.43 10.23
CA LEU A 97 7.15 5.06 10.66
C LEU A 97 8.13 4.05 10.05
N SER A 98 8.44 4.20 8.76
CA SER A 98 9.40 3.35 8.05
C SER A 98 10.81 3.43 8.66
N THR A 99 11.26 4.63 9.01
CA THR A 99 12.56 4.83 9.65
C THR A 99 12.60 4.20 11.05
N GLN A 100 11.52 4.30 11.81
CA GLN A 100 11.38 3.66 13.11
C GLN A 100 11.34 2.12 13.04
N ALA A 101 10.85 1.58 11.92
CA ALA A 101 10.77 0.14 11.69
C ALA A 101 12.13 -0.50 11.36
N GLN A 102 13.12 0.30 10.95
CA GLN A 102 14.43 -0.25 10.58
C GLN A 102 15.20 -0.72 11.82
N PRO A 103 15.73 -1.96 11.82
CA PRO A 103 16.53 -2.47 12.92
C PRO A 103 17.81 -1.65 13.05
N GLY A 104 18.14 -1.23 14.28
CA GLY A 104 19.36 -0.47 14.59
C GLY A 104 19.20 1.05 14.60
N THR A 105 18.02 1.60 14.40
CA THR A 105 17.77 3.02 14.61
C THR A 105 17.83 3.34 16.11
N LEU A 106 18.54 4.41 16.49
CA LEU A 106 18.73 4.81 17.90
C LEU A 106 17.41 4.99 18.66
N CYS A 107 16.32 5.32 17.98
CA CYS A 107 14.99 5.37 18.57
C CYS A 107 14.51 4.02 19.12
N SER A 108 14.95 2.91 18.55
CA SER A 108 14.58 1.56 19.03
C SER A 108 15.28 1.20 20.34
N LEU A 109 16.38 1.87 20.67
CA LEU A 109 17.13 1.62 21.91
C LEU A 109 16.57 2.38 23.12
N TYR A 110 15.84 3.46 22.90
CA TYR A 110 15.26 4.31 23.96
C TYR A 110 13.75 4.15 24.16
N GLN A 111 13.06 3.54 23.23
CA GLN A 111 11.67 3.15 23.44
C GLN A 111 11.66 1.87 24.28
N THR A 112 11.60 2.06 25.59
CA THR A 112 11.33 0.99 26.55
C THR A 112 10.08 0.25 26.12
N CYS A 113 10.28 -0.90 25.52
CA CYS A 113 9.54 -2.13 25.72
C CYS A 113 8.03 -2.05 26.02
N ASP A 114 7.25 -1.32 25.25
CA ASP A 114 5.93 -1.80 24.96
C ASP A 114 6.05 -2.70 23.72
N THR A 115 6.29 -3.96 23.98
CA THR A 115 6.64 -5.01 23.02
C THR A 115 5.49 -5.41 22.07
N THR A 116 4.46 -4.61 21.98
CA THR A 116 3.31 -4.81 21.08
C THR A 116 3.32 -3.90 19.85
N GLY A 117 4.35 -3.07 19.69
CA GLY A 117 4.30 -1.96 18.75
C GLY A 117 4.98 -2.21 17.41
N THR A 118 4.43 -3.05 16.57
CA THR A 118 4.75 -2.93 15.14
C THR A 118 4.32 -1.54 14.65
N PRO A 119 5.09 -0.87 13.75
CA PRO A 119 4.81 0.50 13.33
C PRO A 119 3.37 0.72 12.87
N LEU A 120 2.79 -0.24 12.15
CA LEU A 120 1.40 -0.16 11.71
C LEU A 120 0.38 -0.31 12.84
N ALA A 121 0.73 -0.93 13.96
CA ALA A 121 -0.18 -1.04 15.10
C ALA A 121 -0.54 0.33 15.69
N ARG A 122 0.33 1.32 15.55
CA ARG A 122 0.07 2.71 15.97
C ARG A 122 -1.05 3.37 15.15
N LEU A 123 -1.27 2.90 13.92
CA LEU A 123 -2.31 3.43 13.03
C LEU A 123 -3.69 2.83 13.34
N LEU A 124 -3.75 1.61 13.87
CA LEU A 124 -5.01 0.90 14.09
C LEU A 124 -6.04 1.68 14.92
N PRO A 125 -5.70 2.32 16.06
CA PRO A 125 -6.68 3.07 16.83
C PRO A 125 -7.29 4.25 16.07
N MET A 126 -6.50 4.88 15.17
CA MET A 126 -6.91 6.04 14.40
C MET A 126 -7.76 5.67 13.18
N LEU A 127 -7.49 4.49 12.61
CA LEU A 127 -8.07 4.07 11.35
C LEU A 127 -9.12 2.94 11.51
N ARG A 128 -9.44 2.58 12.75
CA ARG A 128 -10.37 1.47 13.08
C ARG A 128 -11.81 1.65 12.57
N ALA A 129 -12.17 2.87 12.19
CA ALA A 129 -13.49 3.16 11.62
C ALA A 129 -13.63 2.67 10.16
N TYR A 130 -12.52 2.36 9.50
CA TYR A 130 -12.50 1.90 8.12
C TYR A 130 -12.31 0.40 8.03
N ASP A 131 -13.00 -0.22 7.06
CA ASP A 131 -12.86 -1.65 6.77
C ASP A 131 -11.51 -1.96 6.12
N LEU A 132 -10.96 -1.02 5.34
CA LEU A 132 -9.72 -1.18 4.60
C LEU A 132 -8.83 0.05 4.67
N VAL A 133 -7.57 -0.18 4.97
CA VAL A 133 -6.51 0.83 4.93
C VAL A 133 -5.58 0.52 3.76
N LEU A 134 -5.49 1.43 2.79
CA LEU A 134 -4.57 1.33 1.66
C LEU A 134 -3.35 2.21 1.91
N LEU A 135 -2.17 1.64 1.83
CA LEU A 135 -0.90 2.36 1.90
C LEU A 135 -0.37 2.58 0.48
N HIS A 136 -0.40 3.81 0.01
CA HIS A 136 0.17 4.20 -1.28
C HIS A 136 1.50 4.90 -1.06
N ALA A 137 2.61 4.18 -1.24
CA ALA A 137 3.93 4.70 -0.94
C ALA A 137 5.02 3.98 -1.77
N PRO A 138 6.20 4.60 -1.92
CA PRO A 138 7.35 3.95 -2.54
C PRO A 138 7.73 2.66 -1.81
N MET A 139 8.25 1.68 -2.55
CA MET A 139 8.62 0.37 -2.02
C MET A 139 9.68 0.46 -0.92
N SER A 140 10.58 1.44 -1.00
CA SER A 140 11.58 1.74 0.04
C SER A 140 10.96 2.11 1.39
N CYS A 141 9.78 2.71 1.37
CA CYS A 141 9.01 3.03 2.57
C CYS A 141 8.16 1.84 3.03
N LEU A 142 7.46 1.19 2.11
CA LEU A 142 6.55 0.08 2.42
C LEU A 142 7.27 -1.16 2.92
N GLY A 143 8.43 -1.49 2.37
CA GLY A 143 9.17 -2.68 2.75
C GLY A 143 9.37 -2.82 4.25
N PRO A 144 10.02 -1.86 4.94
CA PRO A 144 10.22 -1.90 6.38
C PRO A 144 8.92 -1.94 7.19
N LEU A 145 7.87 -1.26 6.71
CA LEU A 145 6.57 -1.24 7.40
C LEU A 145 5.84 -2.58 7.35
N LEU A 146 5.94 -3.29 6.23
CA LEU A 146 5.19 -4.52 5.97
C LEU A 146 5.93 -5.77 6.43
N GLN A 147 7.27 -5.71 6.52
CA GLN A 147 8.12 -6.84 6.88
C GLN A 147 7.71 -7.49 8.22
N PRO A 148 7.48 -6.73 9.31
CA PRO A 148 7.12 -7.31 10.60
C PRO A 148 5.79 -8.06 10.57
N HIS A 149 4.92 -7.74 9.61
CA HIS A 149 3.58 -8.32 9.47
C HIS A 149 3.52 -9.46 8.45
N GLY A 150 4.58 -9.67 7.66
CA GLY A 150 4.56 -10.61 6.53
C GLY A 150 3.53 -10.25 5.46
N ILE A 151 3.09 -8.99 5.39
CA ILE A 151 2.12 -8.52 4.40
C ILE A 151 2.81 -8.40 3.05
N ARG A 152 2.21 -8.96 2.02
CA ARG A 152 2.70 -8.85 0.65
C ARG A 152 2.14 -7.59 -0.01
N PRO A 153 2.99 -6.64 -0.43
CA PRO A 153 2.52 -5.49 -1.17
C PRO A 153 2.02 -5.90 -2.57
N LEU A 154 1.03 -5.18 -3.06
CA LEU A 154 0.59 -5.27 -4.44
C LEU A 154 1.48 -4.34 -5.28
N LEU A 155 2.20 -4.91 -6.22
CA LEU A 155 3.06 -4.20 -7.15
C LEU A 155 2.33 -4.01 -8.48
N LEU A 156 1.96 -2.79 -8.79
CA LEU A 156 1.32 -2.44 -10.06
C LEU A 156 2.37 -2.28 -11.15
N ALA A 157 2.31 -3.11 -12.18
CA ALA A 157 3.19 -3.04 -13.32
C ALA A 157 2.47 -2.38 -14.51
N GLN A 158 3.01 -1.28 -14.99
CA GLN A 158 2.51 -0.62 -16.19
C GLN A 158 2.80 -1.45 -17.43
N PRO A 159 1.96 -1.36 -18.48
CA PRO A 159 2.21 -2.05 -19.72
C PRO A 159 3.52 -1.63 -20.38
N GLY A 160 4.17 -2.57 -21.07
CA GLY A 160 5.35 -2.30 -21.87
C GLY A 160 6.69 -2.58 -21.19
N ALA A 161 7.77 -2.30 -21.92
CA ALA A 161 9.13 -2.65 -21.49
C ALA A 161 9.59 -1.83 -20.28
N GLU A 162 9.32 -0.54 -20.26
CA GLU A 162 9.68 0.35 -19.15
C GLU A 162 8.95 -0.03 -17.87
N GLY A 163 7.63 -0.31 -17.96
CA GLY A 163 6.85 -0.78 -16.82
C GLY A 163 7.33 -2.13 -16.29
N THR A 164 7.78 -3.03 -17.19
CA THR A 164 8.39 -4.30 -16.80
C THR A 164 9.70 -4.08 -16.06
N GLN A 165 10.55 -3.20 -16.55
CA GLN A 165 11.84 -2.88 -15.93
C GLN A 165 11.66 -2.25 -14.53
N GLU A 166 10.73 -1.30 -14.42
CA GLU A 166 10.44 -0.64 -13.14
C GLU A 166 9.86 -1.63 -12.13
N ALA A 167 8.87 -2.43 -12.53
CA ALA A 167 8.29 -3.46 -11.67
C ALA A 167 9.36 -4.47 -11.20
N TYR A 168 10.28 -4.90 -12.08
CA TYR A 168 11.37 -5.77 -11.69
C TYR A 168 12.34 -5.09 -10.72
N ARG A 169 12.68 -3.81 -10.91
CA ARG A 169 13.53 -3.04 -10.01
C ARG A 169 12.94 -2.97 -8.60
N GLN A 170 11.65 -2.68 -8.51
CA GLN A 170 10.93 -2.61 -7.23
C GLN A 170 10.83 -3.98 -6.56
N LEU A 171 10.55 -5.03 -7.33
CA LEU A 171 10.51 -6.41 -6.83
C LEU A 171 11.88 -6.84 -6.30
N LYS A 172 12.96 -6.54 -7.02
CA LYS A 172 14.33 -6.79 -6.61
C LYS A 172 14.67 -6.05 -5.32
N HIS A 173 14.30 -4.76 -5.24
CA HIS A 173 14.52 -3.97 -4.03
C HIS A 173 13.82 -4.61 -2.83
N LEU A 174 12.55 -4.95 -2.97
CA LEU A 174 11.76 -5.59 -1.92
C LEU A 174 12.39 -6.91 -1.44
N ALA A 175 12.71 -7.79 -2.39
CA ALA A 175 13.28 -9.11 -2.08
C ALA A 175 14.63 -9.01 -1.36
N LEU A 176 15.53 -8.13 -1.83
CA LEU A 176 16.90 -8.02 -1.30
C LEU A 176 16.97 -7.29 0.04
N TYR A 177 16.15 -6.26 0.24
CA TYR A 177 16.24 -5.42 1.45
C TYR A 177 15.28 -5.83 2.57
N THR A 178 14.18 -6.51 2.23
CA THR A 178 13.17 -6.87 3.23
C THR A 178 12.86 -8.36 3.29
N GLY A 179 13.30 -9.14 2.31
CA GLY A 179 12.94 -10.55 2.19
C GLY A 179 11.46 -10.79 1.84
N LEU A 180 10.70 -9.75 1.56
CA LEU A 180 9.29 -9.88 1.19
C LEU A 180 9.14 -10.19 -0.31
N SER A 181 8.10 -10.94 -0.63
CA SER A 181 7.62 -11.13 -1.99
C SER A 181 6.40 -10.25 -2.23
N ALA A 182 6.33 -9.59 -3.37
CA ALA A 182 5.15 -8.85 -3.81
C ALA A 182 4.13 -9.75 -4.51
N GLN A 183 2.89 -9.29 -4.57
CA GLN A 183 1.92 -9.76 -5.55
C GLN A 183 1.97 -8.85 -6.78
N LEU A 184 2.21 -9.42 -7.95
CA LEU A 184 2.27 -8.66 -9.20
C LEU A 184 0.86 -8.40 -9.74
N CYS A 185 0.62 -7.18 -10.21
CA CYS A 185 -0.61 -6.83 -10.91
C CYS A 185 -0.25 -6.06 -12.18
N VAL A 186 -0.51 -6.67 -13.35
CA VAL A 186 -0.34 -5.99 -14.63
C VAL A 186 -1.69 -5.39 -15.04
N VAL A 187 -1.71 -4.09 -15.25
CA VAL A 187 -2.93 -3.33 -15.54
C VAL A 187 -3.07 -3.12 -17.04
N VAL A 188 -4.22 -3.49 -17.60
CA VAL A 188 -4.57 -3.25 -19.00
C VAL A 188 -5.55 -2.08 -19.05
N ALA A 189 -5.09 -0.93 -19.52
CA ALA A 189 -5.89 0.29 -19.55
C ALA A 189 -7.04 0.24 -20.58
N GLN A 190 -6.83 -0.47 -21.69
CA GLN A 190 -7.84 -0.65 -22.74
C GLN A 190 -8.01 -2.14 -23.00
N PRO A 191 -9.17 -2.73 -22.64
CA PRO A 191 -9.42 -4.14 -22.87
C PRO A 191 -9.44 -4.47 -24.38
N GLY A 192 -8.79 -5.55 -24.74
CA GLY A 192 -8.73 -6.09 -26.08
C GLY A 192 -7.81 -7.30 -26.09
N ASP A 193 -8.11 -8.28 -26.94
CA ASP A 193 -7.41 -9.58 -26.97
C ASP A 193 -5.89 -9.45 -27.09
N GLY A 194 -5.41 -8.47 -27.85
CA GLY A 194 -3.98 -8.22 -28.01
C GLY A 194 -3.34 -7.64 -26.74
N ALA A 195 -4.00 -6.69 -26.10
CA ALA A 195 -3.49 -6.03 -24.88
C ALA A 195 -3.47 -7.02 -23.69
N GLU A 196 -4.50 -7.84 -23.55
CA GLU A 196 -4.55 -8.85 -22.49
C GLU A 196 -3.47 -9.92 -22.69
N ARG A 197 -3.26 -10.36 -23.93
CA ARG A 197 -2.18 -11.31 -24.26
C ARG A 197 -0.80 -10.71 -23.95
N ALA A 198 -0.57 -9.45 -24.30
CA ALA A 198 0.67 -8.74 -24.01
C ALA A 198 0.90 -8.64 -22.49
N ALA A 199 -0.12 -8.29 -21.73
CA ALA A 199 -0.06 -8.21 -20.27
C ALA A 199 0.25 -9.57 -19.62
N ARG A 200 -0.35 -10.64 -20.09
CA ARG A 200 -0.04 -12.02 -19.64
C ARG A 200 1.41 -12.41 -19.96
N THR A 201 1.90 -12.03 -21.14
CA THR A 201 3.31 -12.25 -21.53
C THR A 201 4.26 -11.46 -20.65
N GLN A 202 3.92 -10.20 -20.35
CA GLN A 202 4.67 -9.34 -19.43
C GLN A 202 4.73 -9.94 -18.02
N LEU A 203 3.60 -10.38 -17.48
CA LEU A 203 3.54 -11.05 -16.19
C LEU A 203 4.42 -12.29 -16.14
N ALA A 204 4.33 -13.16 -17.15
CA ALA A 204 5.15 -14.36 -17.26
C ALA A 204 6.65 -14.03 -17.34
N THR A 205 7.00 -12.94 -18.03
CA THR A 205 8.38 -12.45 -18.11
C THR A 205 8.89 -11.97 -16.76
N LEU A 206 8.10 -11.18 -16.02
CA LEU A 206 8.43 -10.73 -14.67
C LEU A 206 8.63 -11.91 -13.71
N GLN A 207 7.72 -12.88 -13.74
CA GLN A 207 7.80 -14.08 -12.89
C GLN A 207 9.04 -14.90 -13.21
N ARG A 208 9.36 -15.09 -14.49
CA ARG A 208 10.58 -15.80 -14.92
C ARG A 208 11.84 -15.07 -14.48
N CYS A 209 11.94 -13.76 -14.69
CA CYS A 209 13.08 -12.97 -14.23
C CYS A 209 13.22 -13.02 -12.70
N ALA A 210 12.12 -12.97 -11.97
CA ALA A 210 12.15 -13.10 -10.52
C ALA A 210 12.62 -14.48 -10.07
N HIS A 211 12.19 -15.55 -10.74
CA HIS A 211 12.66 -16.90 -10.49
C HIS A 211 14.16 -17.01 -10.76
N ASP A 212 14.61 -16.61 -11.96
CA ASP A 212 15.97 -16.86 -12.43
C ASP A 212 17.03 -16.04 -11.64
N TYR A 213 16.69 -14.81 -11.22
CA TYR A 213 17.64 -13.90 -10.58
C TYR A 213 17.42 -13.66 -9.10
N LEU A 214 16.23 -13.90 -8.58
CA LEU A 214 15.90 -13.67 -7.16
C LEU A 214 15.50 -14.96 -6.43
N GLY A 215 15.33 -16.08 -7.15
CA GLY A 215 14.90 -17.34 -6.56
C GLY A 215 13.47 -17.36 -6.02
N ILE A 216 12.62 -16.40 -6.43
CA ILE A 216 11.24 -16.26 -5.97
C ILE A 216 10.26 -16.34 -7.14
N VAL A 217 9.07 -16.87 -6.89
CA VAL A 217 7.97 -16.87 -7.86
C VAL A 217 6.82 -16.05 -7.28
N PRO A 218 6.78 -14.74 -7.57
CA PRO A 218 5.71 -13.90 -7.05
C PRO A 218 4.37 -14.29 -7.70
N PRO A 219 3.28 -14.39 -6.92
CA PRO A 219 1.95 -14.54 -7.50
C PRO A 219 1.60 -13.30 -8.34
N GLY A 220 0.77 -13.48 -9.37
CA GLY A 220 0.42 -12.35 -10.21
C GLY A 220 -0.94 -12.50 -10.87
N VAL A 221 -1.53 -11.34 -11.18
CA VAL A 221 -2.81 -11.23 -11.86
C VAL A 221 -2.71 -10.20 -12.98
N VAL A 222 -3.54 -10.36 -13.99
CA VAL A 222 -3.78 -9.34 -15.02
C VAL A 222 -5.16 -8.76 -14.75
N VAL A 223 -5.22 -7.44 -14.58
CA VAL A 223 -6.46 -6.71 -14.34
C VAL A 223 -6.76 -5.84 -15.55
N CYS A 224 -7.86 -6.11 -16.21
CA CYS A 224 -8.38 -5.24 -17.26
C CYS A 224 -9.12 -4.08 -16.61
N ALA A 225 -8.82 -2.85 -17.00
CA ALA A 225 -9.57 -1.69 -16.56
C ALA A 225 -11.04 -1.88 -16.96
N TRP A 226 -11.91 -1.88 -15.95
CA TRP A 226 -13.34 -1.96 -16.17
C TRP A 226 -13.83 -0.69 -16.85
N ARG A 227 -14.61 -0.82 -17.92
CA ARG A 227 -15.38 0.29 -18.45
C ARG A 227 -16.71 0.30 -17.70
N PRO A 228 -17.10 1.41 -17.05
CA PRO A 228 -18.50 1.54 -16.67
C PRO A 228 -19.33 1.35 -17.96
N HIS A 229 -20.30 0.49 -17.89
CA HIS A 229 -21.26 0.36 -18.98
C HIS A 229 -21.99 1.69 -19.12
N ASP A 230 -21.97 2.27 -20.34
CA ASP A 230 -22.80 3.41 -20.73
C ASP A 230 -24.28 3.10 -20.51
#